data_23bbac34dbb0933dc63b119f7dba5f06
#
_entry.id   23bbac34dbb0933dc63b119f7dba5f06
#
_cell.length_a   1.000
_cell.length_b   1.000
_cell.length_c   1.000
_cell.angle_alpha   90.00
_cell.angle_beta   90.00
_cell.angle_gamma   90.00
#
_symmetry.space_group_name_H-M   'P 1'
#
loop_
_entity.id
_entity.type
_entity.pdbx_description
1 polymer ?
#
loop_
_entity_poly.entity_id
_entity_poly.type
_entity_poly.pdbx_seq_one_letter_code
_entity_poly.pdbx_strand_id
1 'polypeptide(L)'
;MDQQTLKQLADEGVYERCASRPKILMNMPTHYCPGCNHDTVLKIMAELIEEMGIARRTTIVWPVGCSAFGSWYVTHKVGQVREDFGGVDSVDAPHGRATAVATGIKRMQPNRVVISFQGDGDFAAIGTAESVHTFNRGENITSIFINNAIYGMTGGQMAPTTLPQQKSTTSPYGRTVKDMGGPIRMCEMLSTLDGTVYAERVAMTDARHILRAKRAIKRGLEIQLWHNETGRRGTSLIEILLGCPTNWKMGPAQANQYVAEEMTRCFPLGVFKQPEK
;
A
#
# COMPACT_ATOMS: atom_id res chain seq x y z
N MET A 1 -26.43 -17.00 13.26
CA MET A 1 -26.01 -16.81 14.66
C MET A 1 -25.55 -15.37 14.78
N ASP A 2 -26.10 -14.61 15.71
CA ASP A 2 -25.76 -13.21 15.89
C ASP A 2 -24.42 -13.03 16.65
N GLN A 3 -23.88 -11.80 16.63
CA GLN A 3 -22.59 -11.51 17.27
C GLN A 3 -22.61 -11.69 18.79
N GLN A 4 -23.77 -11.54 19.42
CA GLN A 4 -23.93 -11.63 20.86
C GLN A 4 -23.86 -13.09 21.30
N THR A 5 -24.53 -13.99 20.58
CA THR A 5 -24.44 -15.44 20.77
C THR A 5 -23.02 -15.98 20.57
N LEU A 6 -22.33 -15.51 19.51
CA LEU A 6 -20.93 -15.91 19.25
C LEU A 6 -19.97 -15.46 20.38
N LYS A 7 -20.20 -14.25 20.92
CA LYS A 7 -19.40 -13.74 22.05
C LYS A 7 -19.65 -14.57 23.30
N GLN A 8 -20.90 -14.87 23.62
CA GLN A 8 -21.25 -15.70 24.77
C GLN A 8 -20.61 -17.09 24.69
N LEU A 9 -20.68 -17.77 23.54
CA LEU A 9 -20.08 -19.08 23.33
C LEU A 9 -18.54 -19.06 23.40
N ALA A 10 -17.92 -17.93 23.02
CA ALA A 10 -16.49 -17.75 23.19
C ALA A 10 -16.11 -17.54 24.67
N ASP A 11 -16.90 -16.76 25.41
CA ASP A 11 -16.71 -16.52 26.84
C ASP A 11 -16.93 -17.81 27.66
N GLU A 12 -17.80 -18.71 27.18
CA GLU A 12 -18.06 -20.05 27.73
C GLU A 12 -16.98 -21.10 27.31
N GLY A 13 -15.97 -20.71 26.53
CA GLY A 13 -14.90 -21.60 26.06
C GLY A 13 -15.32 -22.62 24.99
N VAL A 14 -16.49 -22.46 24.39
CA VAL A 14 -16.99 -23.33 23.30
C VAL A 14 -16.30 -23.03 21.98
N TYR A 15 -15.82 -21.77 21.78
CA TYR A 15 -15.02 -21.35 20.64
C TYR A 15 -13.80 -20.54 21.07
N GLU A 16 -12.69 -20.77 20.40
CA GLU A 16 -11.56 -19.86 20.42
C GLU A 16 -11.65 -18.89 19.25
N ARG A 17 -11.56 -17.59 19.53
CA ARG A 17 -11.56 -16.57 18.50
C ARG A 17 -10.21 -16.53 17.79
N CYS A 18 -10.12 -17.17 16.62
CA CYS A 18 -8.88 -17.23 15.84
C CYS A 18 -8.48 -15.89 15.16
N ALA A 19 -9.44 -15.00 14.90
CA ALA A 19 -9.18 -13.70 14.29
C ALA A 19 -10.23 -12.67 14.66
N SER A 20 -9.84 -11.41 14.69
CA SER A 20 -10.75 -10.28 14.86
C SER A 20 -10.41 -9.20 13.82
N ARG A 21 -11.39 -8.35 13.51
CA ARG A 21 -11.13 -7.15 12.73
C ARG A 21 -10.20 -6.22 13.52
N PRO A 22 -9.16 -5.63 12.89
CA PRO A 22 -8.33 -4.63 13.54
C PRO A 22 -9.18 -3.48 14.12
N LYS A 23 -8.87 -3.07 15.35
CA LYS A 23 -9.62 -2.02 16.06
C LYS A 23 -9.47 -0.65 15.39
N ILE A 24 -8.33 -0.40 14.75
CA ILE A 24 -8.08 0.84 14.01
C ILE A 24 -8.91 0.95 12.73
N LEU A 25 -9.55 -0.12 12.26
CA LEU A 25 -10.45 -0.08 11.11
C LEU A 25 -11.89 0.12 11.54
N MET A 26 -12.57 1.09 10.92
CA MET A 26 -13.99 1.31 11.11
C MET A 26 -14.82 0.07 10.72
N ASN A 27 -15.85 -0.23 11.49
CA ASN A 27 -16.77 -1.32 11.21
C ASN A 27 -17.83 -0.90 10.18
N MET A 28 -17.42 -0.75 8.92
CA MET A 28 -18.28 -0.40 7.80
C MET A 28 -17.80 -1.09 6.51
N PRO A 29 -18.69 -1.28 5.52
CA PRO A 29 -18.30 -1.72 4.18
C PRO A 29 -17.33 -0.74 3.53
N THR A 30 -16.38 -1.25 2.76
CA THR A 30 -15.43 -0.41 2.01
C THR A 30 -16.01 0.03 0.66
N HIS A 31 -15.55 1.15 0.13
CA HIS A 31 -15.91 1.65 -1.19
C HIS A 31 -15.08 1.02 -2.33
N TYR A 32 -14.15 0.14 -1.98
CA TYR A 32 -13.32 -0.49 -2.99
C TYR A 32 -14.11 -1.45 -3.87
N CYS A 33 -13.76 -1.49 -5.14
CA CYS A 33 -14.38 -2.41 -6.10
C CYS A 33 -14.14 -3.88 -5.69
N PRO A 34 -15.14 -4.77 -5.84
CA PRO A 34 -14.96 -6.19 -5.56
C PRO A 34 -13.77 -6.79 -6.32
N GLY A 35 -12.85 -7.41 -5.58
CA GLY A 35 -11.68 -8.08 -6.13
C GLY A 35 -10.49 -7.19 -6.49
N CYS A 36 -10.54 -5.87 -6.17
CA CYS A 36 -9.36 -5.02 -6.38
C CYS A 36 -8.29 -5.15 -5.30
N ASN A 37 -8.60 -5.79 -4.16
CA ASN A 37 -7.69 -6.08 -3.05
C ASN A 37 -7.06 -4.87 -2.31
N HIS A 38 -7.43 -3.64 -2.59
CA HIS A 38 -7.00 -2.47 -1.79
C HIS A 38 -7.41 -2.60 -0.33
N ASP A 39 -8.64 -3.06 -0.08
CA ASP A 39 -9.20 -3.33 1.25
C ASP A 39 -8.39 -4.40 1.99
N THR A 40 -7.94 -5.43 1.29
CA THR A 40 -7.10 -6.50 1.86
C THR A 40 -5.73 -5.96 2.27
N VAL A 41 -5.10 -5.11 1.45
CA VAL A 41 -3.83 -4.45 1.81
C VAL A 41 -4.02 -3.52 3.01
N LEU A 42 -5.11 -2.75 3.03
CA LEU A 42 -5.46 -1.88 4.15
C LEU A 42 -5.65 -2.67 5.45
N LYS A 43 -6.36 -3.81 5.38
CA LYS A 43 -6.55 -4.71 6.52
C LYS A 43 -5.23 -5.26 7.02
N ILE A 44 -4.35 -5.75 6.14
CA ILE A 44 -3.02 -6.27 6.50
C ILE A 44 -2.19 -5.19 7.20
N MET A 45 -2.18 -3.97 6.69
CA MET A 45 -1.47 -2.85 7.30
C MET A 45 -2.01 -2.55 8.70
N ALA A 46 -3.33 -2.52 8.85
CA ALA A 46 -4.00 -2.30 10.13
C ALA A 46 -3.69 -3.41 11.15
N GLU A 47 -3.72 -4.67 10.73
CA GLU A 47 -3.33 -5.82 11.56
C GLU A 47 -1.89 -5.67 12.05
N LEU A 48 -0.95 -5.34 11.18
CA LEU A 48 0.45 -5.17 11.53
C LEU A 48 0.68 -4.02 12.51
N ILE A 49 0.01 -2.89 12.32
CA ILE A 49 0.10 -1.74 13.22
C ILE A 49 -0.36 -2.14 14.64
N GLU A 50 -1.42 -2.93 14.75
CA GLU A 50 -1.91 -3.45 16.05
C GLU A 50 -0.99 -4.52 16.62
N GLU A 51 -0.62 -5.54 15.83
CA GLU A 51 0.26 -6.63 16.25
C GLU A 51 1.61 -6.14 16.79
N MET A 52 2.13 -5.06 16.17
CA MET A 52 3.40 -4.44 16.57
C MET A 52 3.26 -3.41 17.69
N GLY A 53 2.03 -3.09 18.12
CA GLY A 53 1.78 -2.12 19.20
C GLY A 53 2.18 -0.67 18.86
N ILE A 54 2.18 -0.30 17.57
CA ILE A 54 2.71 0.98 17.10
C ILE A 54 1.62 2.01 16.75
N ALA A 55 0.35 1.72 16.97
CA ALA A 55 -0.77 2.57 16.53
C ALA A 55 -0.59 4.04 16.94
N ARG A 56 -0.36 4.33 18.22
CA ARG A 56 -0.25 5.72 18.76
C ARG A 56 0.94 6.52 18.21
N ARG A 57 1.94 5.86 17.65
CA ARG A 57 3.12 6.51 17.07
C ARG A 57 3.17 6.37 15.54
N THR A 58 2.09 5.95 14.92
CA THR A 58 1.99 5.80 13.46
C THR A 58 1.23 6.97 12.84
N THR A 59 1.76 7.49 11.75
CA THR A 59 1.07 8.42 10.85
C THR A 59 1.04 7.81 9.47
N ILE A 60 -0.15 7.74 8.85
CA ILE A 60 -0.32 7.32 7.47
C ILE A 60 -0.61 8.54 6.62
N VAL A 61 0.17 8.71 5.56
CA VAL A 61 -0.01 9.77 4.57
C VAL A 61 -0.67 9.19 3.34
N TRP A 62 -1.89 9.65 3.08
CA TRP A 62 -2.72 9.20 1.99
C TRP A 62 -2.54 10.04 0.75
N PRO A 63 -2.71 9.47 -0.44
CA PRO A 63 -2.50 10.12 -1.72
C PRO A 63 -3.80 10.75 -2.25
N VAL A 64 -3.81 11.01 -3.55
CA VAL A 64 -5.04 11.13 -4.35
C VAL A 64 -5.17 9.89 -5.25
N GLY A 65 -6.38 9.39 -5.43
CA GLY A 65 -6.70 8.16 -6.17
C GLY A 65 -7.37 7.12 -5.31
N CYS A 66 -7.52 5.89 -5.80
CA CYS A 66 -8.22 4.82 -5.07
C CYS A 66 -7.64 4.57 -3.66
N SER A 67 -6.34 4.71 -3.49
CA SER A 67 -5.67 4.52 -2.19
C SER A 67 -6.09 5.56 -1.14
N ALA A 68 -6.59 6.74 -1.55
CA ALA A 68 -7.07 7.79 -0.63
C ALA A 68 -8.24 7.35 0.25
N PHE A 69 -9.10 6.46 -0.27
CA PHE A 69 -10.23 5.94 0.51
C PHE A 69 -9.81 5.23 1.80
N GLY A 70 -8.54 4.79 1.90
CA GLY A 70 -7.99 4.22 3.12
C GLY A 70 -8.13 5.14 4.33
N SER A 71 -8.01 6.46 4.14
CA SER A 71 -8.16 7.45 5.21
C SER A 71 -9.52 7.38 5.89
N TRP A 72 -10.58 7.09 5.13
CA TRP A 72 -11.96 7.02 5.65
C TRP A 72 -12.20 5.80 6.55
N TYR A 73 -11.37 4.76 6.47
CA TYR A 73 -11.52 3.53 7.25
C TYR A 73 -10.58 3.45 8.45
N VAL A 74 -9.50 4.23 8.43
CA VAL A 74 -8.50 4.26 9.51
C VAL A 74 -8.73 5.43 10.45
N THR A 75 -9.32 6.52 9.95
CA THR A 75 -9.63 7.71 10.72
C THR A 75 -11.12 7.93 10.88
N HIS A 76 -11.45 8.74 11.86
CA HIS A 76 -12.77 9.09 12.34
C HIS A 76 -13.72 9.62 11.27
N LYS A 77 -15.01 9.35 11.46
CA LYS A 77 -16.04 10.24 10.93
C LYS A 77 -15.77 11.65 11.43
N VAL A 78 -15.75 12.62 10.52
CA VAL A 78 -15.70 14.04 10.86
C VAL A 78 -16.72 14.32 11.99
N GLY A 79 -16.23 14.82 13.13
CA GLY A 79 -17.05 15.17 14.27
C GLY A 79 -17.22 14.10 15.38
N GLN A 80 -16.61 12.92 15.27
CA GLN A 80 -16.60 11.93 16.35
C GLN A 80 -15.17 11.57 16.75
N VAL A 81 -14.66 12.21 17.77
CA VAL A 81 -13.45 11.77 18.46
C VAL A 81 -13.82 10.52 19.26
N ARG A 82 -13.36 9.35 18.85
CA ARG A 82 -13.46 8.14 19.66
C ARG A 82 -12.17 7.98 20.45
N GLU A 83 -12.26 8.13 21.75
CA GLU A 83 -11.14 7.97 22.69
C GLU A 83 -10.55 6.54 22.69
N ASP A 84 -11.32 5.56 22.21
CA ASP A 84 -11.00 4.15 22.15
C ASP A 84 -10.43 3.66 20.80
N PHE A 85 -10.32 4.53 19.78
CA PHE A 85 -9.57 4.18 18.55
C PHE A 85 -8.08 4.29 18.79
N GLY A 86 -7.37 3.26 18.42
CA GLY A 86 -5.94 3.03 18.66
C GLY A 86 -4.94 4.10 18.25
N GLY A 87 -5.37 5.34 17.91
CA GLY A 87 -4.52 6.51 17.81
C GLY A 87 -3.57 6.56 16.62
N VAL A 88 -3.96 6.00 15.46
CA VAL A 88 -3.22 6.23 14.20
C VAL A 88 -3.57 7.61 13.67
N ASP A 89 -2.56 8.44 13.44
CA ASP A 89 -2.75 9.73 12.77
C ASP A 89 -2.86 9.53 11.26
N SER A 90 -3.68 10.35 10.62
CA SER A 90 -3.98 10.28 9.19
C SER A 90 -3.88 11.66 8.57
N VAL A 91 -3.16 11.76 7.45
CA VAL A 91 -2.94 13.02 6.74
C VAL A 91 -3.19 12.80 5.25
N ASP A 92 -4.13 13.54 4.67
CA ASP A 92 -4.36 13.54 3.23
C ASP A 92 -3.40 14.54 2.56
N ALA A 93 -2.62 14.06 1.60
CA ALA A 93 -1.66 14.85 0.85
C ALA A 93 -2.22 15.25 -0.53
N PRO A 94 -1.81 16.39 -1.10
CA PRO A 94 -2.06 16.68 -2.50
C PRO A 94 -1.49 15.59 -3.41
N HIS A 95 -2.07 15.44 -4.59
CA HIS A 95 -1.68 14.41 -5.56
C HIS A 95 -0.18 14.43 -5.88
N GLY A 96 0.49 13.29 -5.73
CA GLY A 96 1.92 13.10 -5.92
C GLY A 96 2.80 13.63 -4.78
N ARG A 97 2.24 14.09 -3.68
CA ARG A 97 3.00 14.73 -2.59
C ARG A 97 3.08 13.90 -1.31
N ALA A 98 2.52 12.69 -1.31
CA ALA A 98 2.47 11.91 -0.08
C ALA A 98 3.87 11.58 0.49
N THR A 99 4.85 11.23 -0.34
CA THR A 99 6.25 11.03 0.11
C THR A 99 6.92 12.31 0.62
N ALA A 100 6.61 13.47 0.02
CA ALA A 100 7.13 14.75 0.49
C ALA A 100 6.50 15.17 1.83
N VAL A 101 5.19 14.99 2.00
CA VAL A 101 4.48 15.23 3.27
C VAL A 101 5.01 14.27 4.35
N ALA A 102 5.15 12.98 4.02
CA ALA A 102 5.75 11.98 4.91
C ALA A 102 7.16 12.37 5.36
N THR A 103 7.98 12.90 4.45
CA THR A 103 9.31 13.44 4.76
C THR A 103 9.23 14.56 5.80
N GLY A 104 8.34 15.52 5.61
CA GLY A 104 8.14 16.63 6.55
C GLY A 104 7.73 16.14 7.94
N ILE A 105 6.73 15.27 8.01
CA ILE A 105 6.26 14.66 9.26
C ILE A 105 7.40 13.92 9.96
N LYS A 106 8.13 13.07 9.22
CA LYS A 106 9.22 12.28 9.77
C LYS A 106 10.35 13.12 10.34
N ARG A 107 10.70 14.21 9.67
CA ARG A 107 11.76 15.12 10.14
C ARG A 107 11.36 15.90 11.38
N MET A 108 10.08 16.31 11.48
CA MET A 108 9.55 17.00 12.67
C MET A 108 9.31 16.07 13.84
N GLN A 109 9.04 14.78 13.59
CA GLN A 109 8.74 13.77 14.57
C GLN A 109 9.57 12.50 14.33
N PRO A 110 10.89 12.50 14.64
CA PRO A 110 11.82 11.44 14.26
C PRO A 110 11.45 10.03 14.75
N ASN A 111 10.80 9.95 15.92
CA ASN A 111 10.42 8.67 16.54
C ASN A 111 9.10 8.09 16.02
N ARG A 112 8.36 8.83 15.19
CA ARG A 112 7.12 8.30 14.59
C ARG A 112 7.40 7.26 13.51
N VAL A 113 6.48 6.32 13.37
CA VAL A 113 6.37 5.46 12.22
C VAL A 113 5.55 6.21 11.17
N VAL A 114 6.13 6.46 10.01
CA VAL A 114 5.46 7.20 8.93
C VAL A 114 5.34 6.30 7.71
N ILE A 115 4.12 6.11 7.25
CA ILE A 115 3.78 5.28 6.10
C ILE A 115 3.21 6.17 5.00
N SER A 116 3.74 6.13 3.79
CA SER A 116 3.06 6.66 2.61
C SER A 116 2.37 5.50 1.88
N PHE A 117 1.09 5.67 1.52
CA PHE A 117 0.29 4.64 0.86
C PHE A 117 -0.24 5.18 -0.45
N GLN A 118 0.36 4.81 -1.59
CA GLN A 118 0.17 5.49 -2.87
C GLN A 118 -0.13 4.52 -4.01
N GLY A 119 -0.99 4.93 -4.95
CA GLY A 119 -1.20 4.23 -6.22
C GLY A 119 -0.16 4.64 -7.27
N ASP A 120 -0.20 3.98 -8.44
CA ASP A 120 0.75 4.19 -9.53
C ASP A 120 0.69 5.59 -10.14
N GLY A 121 -0.49 6.17 -10.26
CA GLY A 121 -0.65 7.55 -10.70
C GLY A 121 -0.03 8.55 -9.74
N ASP A 122 -0.17 8.31 -8.45
CA ASP A 122 0.36 9.20 -7.42
C ASP A 122 1.86 9.05 -7.24
N PHE A 123 2.36 7.82 -7.16
CA PHE A 123 3.77 7.53 -6.87
C PHE A 123 4.68 7.60 -8.10
N ALA A 124 4.26 7.02 -9.22
CA ALA A 124 5.07 6.81 -10.40
C ALA A 124 4.74 7.74 -11.59
N ALA A 125 3.76 8.65 -11.43
CA ALA A 125 3.44 9.68 -12.41
C ALA A 125 3.67 11.07 -11.83
N ILE A 126 2.64 11.68 -11.23
CA ILE A 126 2.74 13.07 -10.76
C ILE A 126 3.74 13.23 -9.62
N GLY A 127 3.96 12.20 -8.81
CA GLY A 127 4.89 12.20 -7.67
C GLY A 127 6.24 11.54 -7.92
N THR A 128 6.62 11.32 -9.19
CA THR A 128 7.88 10.63 -9.51
C THR A 128 9.10 11.35 -8.94
N ALA A 129 9.18 12.68 -9.09
CA ALA A 129 10.28 13.48 -8.57
C ALA A 129 10.35 13.41 -7.04
N GLU A 130 9.21 13.57 -6.36
CA GLU A 130 9.10 13.50 -4.90
C GLU A 130 9.52 12.12 -4.39
N SER A 131 9.10 11.06 -5.06
CA SER A 131 9.47 9.69 -4.74
C SER A 131 10.97 9.49 -4.90
N VAL A 132 11.54 9.80 -6.06
CA VAL A 132 12.99 9.67 -6.32
C VAL A 132 13.81 10.44 -5.29
N HIS A 133 13.48 11.70 -5.03
CA HIS A 133 14.24 12.51 -4.08
C HIS A 133 14.07 12.07 -2.63
N THR A 134 12.90 11.53 -2.24
CA THR A 134 12.69 10.98 -0.91
C THR A 134 13.57 9.75 -0.69
N PHE A 135 13.60 8.85 -1.66
CA PHE A 135 14.43 7.64 -1.62
C PHE A 135 15.92 7.97 -1.71
N ASN A 136 16.32 8.92 -2.57
CA ASN A 136 17.70 9.36 -2.67
C ASN A 136 18.24 9.94 -1.34
N ARG A 137 17.42 10.71 -0.63
CA ARG A 137 17.79 11.25 0.70
C ARG A 137 17.78 10.21 1.82
N GLY A 138 17.23 9.02 1.59
CA GLY A 138 17.09 7.97 2.61
C GLY A 138 16.23 8.43 3.78
N GLU A 139 15.06 9.00 3.49
CA GLU A 139 14.11 9.37 4.55
C GLU A 139 13.61 8.11 5.26
N ASN A 140 13.62 8.11 6.59
CA ASN A 140 13.22 6.93 7.36
C ASN A 140 11.70 6.77 7.37
N ILE A 141 11.12 6.38 6.23
CA ILE A 141 9.70 6.11 6.00
C ILE A 141 9.51 4.76 5.30
N THR A 142 8.30 4.22 5.42
CA THR A 142 7.88 3.03 4.68
C THR A 142 6.87 3.43 3.61
N SER A 143 7.21 3.25 2.33
CA SER A 143 6.32 3.52 1.20
C SER A 143 5.65 2.23 0.73
N ILE A 144 4.33 2.18 0.83
CA ILE A 144 3.49 1.13 0.24
C ILE A 144 3.00 1.66 -1.10
N PHE A 145 3.45 1.04 -2.17
CA PHE A 145 3.14 1.41 -3.54
C PHE A 145 2.21 0.38 -4.17
N ILE A 146 1.00 0.80 -4.45
CA ILE A 146 -0.02 -0.02 -5.11
C ILE A 146 0.11 0.14 -6.61
N ASN A 147 0.50 -0.95 -7.29
CA ASN A 147 0.62 -1.00 -8.73
C ASN A 147 -0.50 -1.88 -9.31
N ASN A 148 -1.48 -1.24 -9.94
CA ASN A 148 -2.57 -1.91 -10.66
C ASN A 148 -2.56 -1.62 -12.16
N ALA A 149 -1.47 -1.05 -12.67
CA ALA A 149 -1.21 -0.81 -14.09
C ALA A 149 -2.26 0.05 -14.82
N ILE A 150 -3.01 0.91 -14.07
CA ILE A 150 -4.05 1.76 -14.67
C ILE A 150 -4.49 2.86 -13.70
N TYR A 151 -4.90 4.04 -14.18
CA TYR A 151 -5.55 5.05 -13.34
C TYR A 151 -6.98 4.63 -13.03
N GLY A 152 -7.17 3.97 -11.87
CA GLY A 152 -8.45 3.36 -11.51
C GLY A 152 -9.56 4.37 -11.22
N MET A 153 -9.31 5.35 -10.36
CA MET A 153 -10.34 6.28 -9.87
C MET A 153 -10.94 7.15 -10.98
N THR A 154 -10.14 7.57 -11.93
CA THR A 154 -10.54 8.55 -12.96
C THR A 154 -11.17 7.90 -14.20
N GLY A 155 -11.29 6.57 -14.25
CA GLY A 155 -11.99 5.88 -15.33
C GLY A 155 -11.09 5.10 -16.29
N GLY A 156 -9.92 4.64 -15.84
CA GLY A 156 -9.12 3.66 -16.55
C GLY A 156 -8.20 4.21 -17.62
N GLN A 157 -7.58 5.37 -17.41
CA GLN A 157 -6.56 5.91 -18.30
C GLN A 157 -5.25 5.14 -18.15
N MET A 158 -4.40 5.24 -19.16
CA MET A 158 -3.07 4.65 -19.16
C MET A 158 -2.20 5.28 -18.07
N ALA A 159 -1.68 4.44 -17.18
CA ALA A 159 -0.72 4.80 -16.15
C ALA A 159 0.73 4.58 -16.65
N PRO A 160 1.75 5.17 -16.00
CA PRO A 160 3.14 4.88 -16.34
C PRO A 160 3.49 3.40 -16.22
N THR A 161 2.77 2.67 -15.37
CA THR A 161 2.93 1.22 -15.11
C THR A 161 2.10 0.32 -16.04
N THR A 162 1.23 0.86 -16.88
CA THR A 162 0.39 0.07 -17.80
C THR A 162 1.25 -0.84 -18.68
N LEU A 163 0.87 -2.12 -18.80
CA LEU A 163 1.64 -3.12 -19.55
C LEU A 163 1.64 -2.86 -21.04
N PRO A 164 2.66 -3.34 -21.80
CA PRO A 164 2.60 -3.40 -23.25
C PRO A 164 1.36 -4.14 -23.71
N GLN A 165 0.70 -3.66 -24.75
CA GLN A 165 -0.56 -4.16 -25.32
C GLN A 165 -1.79 -4.06 -24.41
N GLN A 166 -1.66 -3.65 -23.15
CA GLN A 166 -2.79 -3.44 -22.25
C GLN A 166 -3.63 -2.24 -22.75
N LYS A 167 -4.93 -2.48 -22.92
CA LYS A 167 -5.91 -1.46 -23.31
C LYS A 167 -6.30 -0.61 -22.11
N SER A 168 -6.50 0.68 -22.38
CA SER A 168 -7.03 1.66 -21.43
C SER A 168 -7.93 2.65 -22.15
N THR A 169 -8.60 3.55 -21.43
CA THR A 169 -9.46 4.56 -22.05
C THR A 169 -8.67 5.56 -22.90
N THR A 170 -7.39 5.79 -22.59
CA THR A 170 -6.48 6.67 -23.37
C THR A 170 -5.56 5.90 -24.33
N SER A 171 -5.56 4.57 -24.28
CA SER A 171 -4.88 3.69 -25.23
C SER A 171 -5.80 2.54 -25.66
N PRO A 172 -6.88 2.81 -26.43
CA PRO A 172 -7.93 1.84 -26.73
C PRO A 172 -7.44 0.66 -27.58
N TYR A 173 -6.38 0.84 -28.34
CA TYR A 173 -5.74 -0.20 -29.16
C TYR A 173 -4.63 -0.97 -28.42
N GLY A 174 -4.37 -0.60 -27.16
CA GLY A 174 -3.28 -1.11 -26.33
C GLY A 174 -2.06 -0.20 -26.33
N ARG A 175 -1.26 -0.25 -25.25
CA ARG A 175 -0.01 0.51 -25.12
C ARG A 175 1.04 -0.01 -26.09
N THR A 176 1.53 0.83 -26.98
CA THR A 176 2.68 0.52 -27.85
C THR A 176 3.95 1.09 -27.21
N VAL A 177 4.97 0.25 -27.06
CA VAL A 177 6.24 0.69 -26.44
C VAL A 177 6.96 1.72 -27.33
N LYS A 178 6.79 1.60 -28.66
CA LYS A 178 7.40 2.49 -29.63
C LYS A 178 6.93 3.95 -29.45
N ASP A 179 5.64 4.16 -29.25
CA ASP A 179 5.05 5.51 -29.25
C ASP A 179 4.79 6.05 -27.83
N MET A 180 4.57 5.15 -26.84
CA MET A 180 4.14 5.48 -25.49
C MET A 180 5.17 5.11 -24.42
N GLY A 181 6.33 4.58 -24.81
CA GLY A 181 7.34 4.08 -23.90
C GLY A 181 6.92 2.80 -23.16
N GLY A 182 7.87 2.15 -22.50
CA GLY A 182 7.63 0.99 -21.65
C GLY A 182 7.09 1.36 -20.27
N PRO A 183 6.60 0.37 -19.49
CA PRO A 183 6.18 0.58 -18.12
C PRO A 183 7.36 0.95 -17.20
N ILE A 184 7.13 1.92 -16.32
CA ILE A 184 8.14 2.31 -15.31
C ILE A 184 8.22 1.23 -14.23
N ARG A 185 9.43 0.76 -13.96
CA ARG A 185 9.73 -0.26 -12.95
C ARG A 185 10.32 0.40 -11.70
N MET A 186 9.42 0.79 -10.77
CA MET A 186 9.79 1.59 -9.61
C MET A 186 10.73 0.85 -8.65
N CYS A 187 10.52 -0.44 -8.38
CA CYS A 187 11.42 -1.21 -7.52
C CYS A 187 12.84 -1.24 -8.07
N GLU A 188 13.00 -1.53 -9.35
CA GLU A 188 14.33 -1.57 -10.02
C GLU A 188 14.99 -0.19 -9.99
N MET A 189 14.25 0.85 -10.35
CA MET A 189 14.78 2.21 -10.39
C MET A 189 15.17 2.73 -9.00
N LEU A 190 14.29 2.59 -8.01
CA LEU A 190 14.56 3.13 -6.67
C LEU A 190 15.56 2.27 -5.89
N SER A 191 15.71 0.99 -6.20
CA SER A 191 16.73 0.14 -5.55
C SER A 191 18.17 0.54 -5.87
N THR A 192 18.41 1.29 -6.95
CA THR A 192 19.73 1.82 -7.31
C THR A 192 20.17 3.00 -6.44
N LEU A 193 19.24 3.63 -5.73
CA LEU A 193 19.53 4.80 -4.90
C LEU A 193 20.11 4.36 -3.55
N ASP A 194 21.16 5.03 -3.08
CA ASP A 194 21.83 4.68 -1.82
C ASP A 194 20.90 4.80 -0.61
N GLY A 195 20.02 5.77 -0.60
CA GLY A 195 19.06 6.00 0.48
C GLY A 195 17.94 4.95 0.56
N THR A 196 17.78 4.07 -0.45
CA THR A 196 16.89 2.92 -0.37
C THR A 196 17.55 1.81 0.42
N VAL A 197 16.93 1.35 1.50
CA VAL A 197 17.49 0.25 2.32
C VAL A 197 16.74 -1.06 2.15
N TYR A 198 15.51 -0.99 1.71
CA TYR A 198 14.70 -2.16 1.42
C TYR A 198 13.78 -1.88 0.24
N ALA A 199 13.70 -2.82 -0.69
CA ALA A 199 12.75 -2.79 -1.80
C ALA A 199 12.30 -4.21 -2.11
N GLU A 200 10.99 -4.46 -2.04
CA GLU A 200 10.40 -5.76 -2.40
C GLU A 200 9.12 -5.55 -3.20
N ARG A 201 8.97 -6.35 -4.27
CA ARG A 201 7.74 -6.45 -5.05
C ARG A 201 7.01 -7.74 -4.72
N VAL A 202 5.74 -7.61 -4.37
CA VAL A 202 4.83 -8.70 -4.01
C VAL A 202 3.53 -8.60 -4.80
N ALA A 203 2.67 -9.62 -4.71
CA ALA A 203 1.37 -9.62 -5.36
C ALA A 203 0.25 -10.05 -4.38
N MET A 204 -1.01 -9.86 -4.78
CA MET A 204 -2.20 -10.19 -3.97
C MET A 204 -3.08 -11.24 -4.67
N THR A 205 -2.50 -12.24 -5.30
CA THR A 205 -3.21 -13.20 -6.17
C THR A 205 -3.81 -14.40 -5.45
N ASP A 206 -3.21 -14.82 -4.35
CA ASP A 206 -3.62 -15.97 -3.55
C ASP A 206 -3.15 -15.86 -2.10
N ALA A 207 -3.54 -16.80 -1.23
CA ALA A 207 -3.20 -16.78 0.18
C ALA A 207 -1.69 -16.77 0.46
N ARG A 208 -0.87 -17.45 -0.35
CA ARG A 208 0.59 -17.47 -0.22
C ARG A 208 1.18 -16.10 -0.51
N HIS A 209 0.73 -15.47 -1.59
CA HIS A 209 1.17 -14.13 -1.98
C HIS A 209 0.70 -13.07 -0.96
N ILE A 210 -0.52 -13.18 -0.44
CA ILE A 210 -1.04 -12.32 0.64
C ILE A 210 -0.17 -12.42 1.90
N LEU A 211 0.20 -13.63 2.32
CA LEU A 211 1.11 -13.82 3.46
C LEU A 211 2.52 -13.25 3.19
N ARG A 212 2.99 -13.33 1.93
CA ARG A 212 4.25 -12.71 1.53
C ARG A 212 4.16 -11.18 1.59
N ALA A 213 3.06 -10.60 1.12
CA ALA A 213 2.82 -9.16 1.20
C ALA A 213 2.77 -8.69 2.67
N LYS A 214 2.09 -9.43 3.56
CA LYS A 214 2.10 -9.14 5.01
C LYS A 214 3.53 -9.13 5.57
N ARG A 215 4.37 -10.11 5.22
CA ARG A 215 5.77 -10.17 5.67
C ARG A 215 6.62 -9.02 5.12
N ALA A 216 6.43 -8.65 3.85
CA ALA A 216 7.15 -7.53 3.24
C ALA A 216 6.82 -6.20 3.92
N ILE A 217 5.52 -5.92 4.16
CA ILE A 217 5.10 -4.72 4.90
C ILE A 217 5.67 -4.73 6.31
N LYS A 218 5.55 -5.86 7.04
CA LYS A 218 6.12 -6.01 8.38
C LYS A 218 7.61 -5.70 8.38
N ARG A 219 8.37 -6.24 7.43
CA ARG A 219 9.81 -6.01 7.31
C ARG A 219 10.16 -4.53 7.11
N GLY A 220 9.41 -3.81 6.24
CA GLY A 220 9.60 -2.37 6.06
C GLY A 220 9.36 -1.58 7.35
N LEU A 221 8.33 -1.93 8.12
CA LEU A 221 8.04 -1.30 9.41
C LEU A 221 9.09 -1.62 10.47
N GLU A 222 9.58 -2.86 10.55
CA GLU A 222 10.65 -3.27 11.45
C GLU A 222 11.95 -2.50 11.18
N ILE A 223 12.33 -2.32 9.91
CA ILE A 223 13.48 -1.52 9.51
C ILE A 223 13.32 -0.07 9.96
N GLN A 224 12.14 0.51 9.74
CA GLN A 224 11.86 1.89 10.16
C GLN A 224 11.96 2.07 11.68
N LEU A 225 11.45 1.10 12.46
CA LEU A 225 11.55 1.10 13.92
C LEU A 225 13.00 0.99 14.39
N TRP A 226 13.75 0.07 13.81
CA TRP A 226 15.17 -0.09 14.11
C TRP A 226 15.99 1.18 13.80
N HIS A 227 15.65 1.86 12.68
CA HIS A 227 16.27 3.15 12.36
C HIS A 227 15.89 4.26 13.37
N ASN A 228 14.66 4.23 13.90
CA ASN A 228 14.28 5.17 14.97
C ASN A 228 15.12 4.99 16.23
N GLU A 229 15.46 3.74 16.58
CA GLU A 229 16.23 3.41 17.78
C GLU A 229 17.74 3.67 17.59
N THR A 230 18.25 3.45 16.39
CA THR A 230 19.70 3.52 16.12
C THR A 230 20.18 4.82 15.50
N GLY A 231 19.25 5.73 15.17
CA GLY A 231 19.58 6.97 14.46
C GLY A 231 19.97 6.78 12.99
N ARG A 232 19.87 5.54 12.47
CA ARG A 232 20.12 5.27 11.05
C ARG A 232 18.98 5.83 10.19
N ARG A 233 19.21 5.90 8.89
CA ARG A 233 18.25 6.42 7.93
C ARG A 233 18.16 5.52 6.71
N GLY A 234 17.04 5.54 6.05
CA GLY A 234 16.83 4.82 4.81
C GLY A 234 15.33 4.57 4.55
N THR A 235 14.96 4.55 3.29
CA THR A 235 13.58 4.40 2.86
C THR A 235 13.30 2.96 2.45
N SER A 236 12.16 2.42 2.90
CA SER A 236 11.66 1.10 2.50
C SER A 236 10.56 1.24 1.45
N LEU A 237 10.63 0.45 0.37
CA LEU A 237 9.61 0.33 -0.67
C LEU A 237 8.97 -1.05 -0.67
N ILE A 238 7.66 -1.10 -0.58
CA ILE A 238 6.89 -2.31 -0.82
C ILE A 238 5.95 -2.04 -2.00
N GLU A 239 6.30 -2.56 -3.18
CA GLU A 239 5.43 -2.51 -4.35
C GLU A 239 4.50 -3.72 -4.36
N ILE A 240 3.19 -3.47 -4.41
CA ILE A 240 2.17 -4.50 -4.35
C ILE A 240 1.39 -4.53 -5.65
N LEU A 241 1.54 -5.62 -6.40
CA LEU A 241 0.78 -5.86 -7.62
C LEU A 241 -0.63 -6.34 -7.25
N LEU A 242 -1.63 -5.66 -7.78
CA LEU A 242 -3.03 -6.07 -7.62
C LEU A 242 -3.86 -5.69 -8.84
N GLY A 243 -5.07 -6.26 -8.95
CA GLY A 243 -5.94 -6.06 -10.08
C GLY A 243 -6.79 -4.78 -10.00
N CYS A 244 -7.25 -4.33 -11.17
CA CYS A 244 -8.32 -3.33 -11.28
C CYS A 244 -9.49 -3.93 -12.10
N PRO A 245 -10.32 -4.84 -11.52
CA PRO A 245 -11.35 -5.55 -12.27
C PRO A 245 -12.28 -4.63 -13.06
N THR A 246 -12.72 -3.55 -12.44
CA THR A 246 -13.65 -2.56 -13.04
C THR A 246 -13.09 -1.93 -14.31
N ASN A 247 -11.86 -1.40 -14.28
CA ASN A 247 -11.31 -0.70 -15.46
C ASN A 247 -10.64 -1.65 -16.46
N TRP A 248 -10.23 -2.84 -16.02
CA TRP A 248 -9.80 -3.90 -16.94
C TRP A 248 -10.97 -4.63 -17.59
N LYS A 249 -12.22 -4.35 -17.13
CA LYS A 249 -13.44 -5.03 -17.58
C LYS A 249 -13.35 -6.56 -17.43
N MET A 250 -12.81 -7.00 -16.30
CA MET A 250 -12.60 -8.40 -15.94
C MET A 250 -13.35 -8.75 -14.68
N GLY A 251 -13.77 -10.00 -14.55
CA GLY A 251 -14.25 -10.52 -13.26
C GLY A 251 -13.08 -10.60 -12.25
N PRO A 252 -13.36 -10.61 -10.93
CA PRO A 252 -12.32 -10.66 -9.89
C PRO A 252 -11.31 -11.80 -10.05
N ALA A 253 -11.75 -13.01 -10.36
CA ALA A 253 -10.89 -14.17 -10.57
C ALA A 253 -9.99 -13.99 -11.79
N GLN A 254 -10.53 -13.49 -12.91
CA GLN A 254 -9.78 -13.22 -14.13
C GLN A 254 -8.74 -12.11 -13.91
N ALA A 255 -9.09 -11.05 -13.15
CA ALA A 255 -8.15 -10.00 -12.82
C ALA A 255 -6.99 -10.52 -11.96
N ASN A 256 -7.25 -11.39 -10.99
CA ASN A 256 -6.20 -12.05 -10.21
C ASN A 256 -5.30 -12.94 -11.08
N GLN A 257 -5.88 -13.69 -12.01
CA GLN A 257 -5.11 -14.50 -12.96
C GLN A 257 -4.23 -13.60 -13.86
N TYR A 258 -4.76 -12.49 -14.35
CA TYR A 258 -4.00 -11.52 -15.13
C TYR A 258 -2.82 -10.92 -14.35
N VAL A 259 -3.00 -10.62 -13.06
CA VAL A 259 -1.89 -10.23 -12.19
C VAL A 259 -0.85 -11.33 -12.11
N ALA A 260 -1.27 -12.58 -11.86
CA ALA A 260 -0.37 -13.71 -11.67
C ALA A 260 0.43 -14.06 -12.93
N GLU A 261 -0.16 -13.94 -14.11
CA GLU A 261 0.43 -14.41 -15.37
C GLU A 261 1.08 -13.27 -16.18
N GLU A 262 0.40 -12.12 -16.32
CA GLU A 262 0.86 -11.06 -17.20
C GLU A 262 1.62 -9.96 -16.44
N MET A 263 1.07 -9.48 -15.31
CA MET A 263 1.78 -8.43 -14.55
C MET A 263 3.10 -8.93 -13.99
N THR A 264 3.16 -10.16 -13.48
CA THR A 264 4.41 -10.71 -12.90
C THR A 264 5.50 -10.96 -13.95
N ARG A 265 5.15 -11.15 -15.24
CA ARG A 265 6.15 -11.18 -16.33
C ARG A 265 6.77 -9.81 -16.56
N CYS A 266 5.95 -8.75 -16.50
CA CYS A 266 6.42 -7.39 -16.68
C CYS A 266 7.12 -6.83 -15.44
N PHE A 267 6.60 -7.21 -14.28
CA PHE A 267 7.04 -6.80 -12.95
C PHE A 267 7.40 -8.04 -12.11
N PRO A 268 8.58 -8.65 -12.29
CA PRO A 268 8.98 -9.85 -11.55
C PRO A 268 8.92 -9.62 -10.04
N LEU A 269 8.37 -10.61 -9.31
CA LEU A 269 8.29 -10.57 -7.85
C LEU A 269 9.66 -10.85 -7.24
N GLY A 270 10.00 -10.19 -6.15
CA GLY A 270 11.25 -10.44 -5.44
C GLY A 270 11.71 -9.31 -4.57
N VAL A 271 12.83 -9.54 -3.92
CA VAL A 271 13.57 -8.54 -3.15
C VAL A 271 14.63 -7.93 -4.05
N PHE A 272 14.60 -6.62 -4.24
CA PHE A 272 15.50 -5.84 -5.09
C PHE A 272 16.63 -5.21 -4.27
N LYS A 273 16.36 -4.89 -3.00
CA LYS A 273 17.35 -4.38 -2.05
C LYS A 273 17.02 -4.86 -0.64
N GLN A 274 18.03 -5.18 0.15
CA GLN A 274 17.90 -5.51 1.57
C GLN A 274 18.89 -4.68 2.36
N PRO A 275 18.61 -4.40 3.66
CA PRO A 275 19.56 -3.75 4.54
C PRO A 275 20.86 -4.54 4.57
N GLU A 276 21.96 -3.83 4.57
CA GLU A 276 23.26 -4.42 4.91
C GLU A 276 23.20 -4.96 6.36
N LYS A 277 23.81 -6.13 6.57
CA LYS A 277 23.81 -6.81 7.86
C LYS A 277 24.58 -6.03 8.92
#